data_0bac6265fd6e587ea224dca5aebec326
#
_entry.id   0bac6265fd6e587ea224dca5aebec326
#
_cell.length_a   1.000
_cell.length_b   1.000
_cell.length_c   1.000
_cell.angle_alpha   90.00
_cell.angle_beta   90.00
_cell.angle_gamma   90.00
#
_symmetry.space_group_name_H-M   'P 1'
#
loop_
_entity.id
_entity.type
_entity.pdbx_description
1 polymer ?
#
loop_
_entity_poly.entity_id
_entity_poly.type
_entity_poly.pdbx_seq_one_letter_code
_entity_poly.pdbx_strand_id
1 'polypeptide(L)'
;MNSNYKYTRLYIILCFIMLASLTGCSVKNKEDSNATVKPVAIDSTIKEEDNALAFVIVGDWGRCGEYNQQEVGNQMDYFIGKSDAQFIISTGDNFYDNGVRSTSDPLWEDSFEEIYKGANLRREWYVVLGNHDYRGNPQAEVDYTKVSRRWNMPARYFTFAKHINDTATVRFIFLDTSPFVKKYHKEKESYADLVKQDTARQVKWLDSVLASSTEKWKIVVGHHPVYSSSKKHGDTEELKSWLKPRLEKYNVQVYFAGHDHDLQHQKPAGSSVDYIVSGGGSENRPAGKYEHTKFAEGISGFVLASLKADSLKLYFIDYKGKVLYKTGKGATELPAAN
;
A
#
# COMPACT_ATOMS: atom_id res chain seq x y z
N MET A 1 33.99 -62.37 -50.80
CA MET A 1 33.59 -62.53 -49.41
C MET A 1 33.12 -61.14 -48.90
N ASN A 2 31.79 -60.88 -48.92
CA ASN A 2 31.20 -59.65 -48.57
C ASN A 2 30.65 -59.74 -47.14
N SER A 3 31.00 -58.76 -46.33
CA SER A 3 30.34 -58.56 -45.03
C SER A 3 29.75 -57.17 -44.97
N ASN A 4 28.43 -57.10 -45.00
CA ASN A 4 27.63 -55.90 -44.86
C ASN A 4 27.47 -55.63 -43.35
N TYR A 5 27.90 -54.48 -42.87
CA TYR A 5 27.52 -53.92 -41.56
C TYR A 5 26.41 -52.85 -41.76
N LYS A 6 25.22 -53.18 -41.31
CA LYS A 6 24.09 -52.23 -41.18
C LYS A 6 24.27 -51.37 -39.91
N TYR A 7 24.40 -50.08 -40.07
CA TYR A 7 24.32 -49.13 -38.93
C TYR A 7 22.86 -48.80 -38.64
N THR A 8 22.42 -49.28 -37.51
CA THR A 8 21.11 -48.87 -36.95
C THR A 8 21.31 -47.56 -36.18
N ARG A 9 20.80 -46.45 -36.70
CA ARG A 9 20.78 -45.17 -35.96
C ARG A 9 19.66 -45.20 -34.91
N LEU A 10 20.08 -45.18 -33.66
CA LEU A 10 19.21 -44.99 -32.49
C LEU A 10 18.94 -43.49 -32.33
N TYR A 11 17.74 -43.02 -32.62
CA TYR A 11 17.31 -41.65 -32.30
C TYR A 11 16.91 -41.63 -30.81
N ILE A 12 17.75 -41.02 -29.98
CA ILE A 12 17.40 -40.64 -28.61
C ILE A 12 16.61 -39.37 -28.71
N ILE A 13 15.28 -39.46 -28.52
CA ILE A 13 14.40 -38.28 -28.35
C ILE A 13 14.59 -37.81 -26.89
N LEU A 14 15.39 -36.78 -26.69
CA LEU A 14 15.42 -36.06 -25.42
C LEU A 14 14.12 -35.24 -25.32
N CYS A 15 13.15 -35.76 -24.57
CA CYS A 15 12.05 -34.95 -24.06
C CYS A 15 12.60 -33.99 -23.01
N PHE A 16 12.82 -32.71 -23.37
CA PHE A 16 12.97 -31.62 -22.41
C PHE A 16 11.61 -31.43 -21.75
N ILE A 17 11.42 -31.98 -20.57
CA ILE A 17 10.34 -31.58 -19.68
C ILE A 17 10.75 -30.23 -19.12
N MET A 18 10.22 -29.12 -19.66
CA MET A 18 10.22 -27.82 -19.01
C MET A 18 9.36 -27.95 -17.74
N LEU A 19 10.00 -28.14 -16.60
CA LEU A 19 9.38 -27.87 -15.31
C LEU A 19 9.14 -26.35 -15.26
N ALA A 20 7.95 -25.91 -15.59
CA ALA A 20 7.49 -24.60 -15.21
C ALA A 20 7.46 -24.60 -13.67
N SER A 21 8.39 -23.88 -13.05
CA SER A 21 8.35 -23.62 -11.61
C SER A 21 7.10 -22.77 -11.34
N LEU A 22 6.04 -23.43 -10.94
CA LEU A 22 4.89 -22.81 -10.30
C LEU A 22 5.38 -22.27 -8.97
N THR A 23 5.77 -21.00 -8.93
CA THR A 23 5.98 -20.27 -7.68
C THR A 23 4.60 -19.85 -7.14
N GLY A 24 3.81 -20.84 -6.75
CA GLY A 24 2.67 -20.65 -5.85
C GLY A 24 3.19 -20.68 -4.42
N CYS A 25 2.44 -20.06 -3.52
CA CYS A 25 2.70 -20.17 -2.09
C CYS A 25 2.79 -21.65 -1.69
N SER A 26 3.88 -22.02 -1.00
CA SER A 26 4.00 -23.36 -0.44
C SER A 26 2.95 -23.51 0.66
N VAL A 27 1.88 -24.25 0.38
CA VAL A 27 0.87 -24.61 1.39
C VAL A 27 1.54 -25.53 2.41
N LYS A 28 2.06 -24.96 3.47
CA LYS A 28 2.33 -25.73 4.70
C LYS A 28 0.97 -26.04 5.31
N ASN A 29 0.62 -27.33 5.38
CA ASN A 29 -0.52 -27.79 6.16
C ASN A 29 -0.41 -27.20 7.57
N LYS A 30 -1.15 -26.14 7.85
CA LYS A 30 -1.37 -25.66 9.22
C LYS A 30 -2.25 -26.71 9.88
N GLU A 31 -1.70 -27.46 10.82
CA GLU A 31 -2.51 -28.14 11.83
C GLU A 31 -3.41 -27.09 12.47
N ASP A 32 -4.71 -27.36 12.54
CA ASP A 32 -5.70 -26.52 13.18
C ASP A 32 -5.31 -26.25 14.64
N SER A 33 -4.55 -25.21 14.87
CA SER A 33 -4.35 -24.66 16.21
C SER A 33 -5.60 -23.86 16.57
N ASN A 34 -6.59 -24.53 17.15
CA ASN A 34 -7.69 -23.94 17.92
C ASN A 34 -7.13 -23.28 19.20
N ALA A 35 -6.14 -22.42 19.06
CA ALA A 35 -5.73 -21.54 20.13
C ALA A 35 -6.77 -20.43 20.21
N THR A 36 -7.65 -20.52 21.21
CA THR A 36 -8.51 -19.40 21.63
C THR A 36 -7.61 -18.22 21.94
N VAL A 37 -7.44 -17.33 20.98
CA VAL A 37 -6.76 -16.04 21.17
C VAL A 37 -7.57 -15.32 22.24
N LYS A 38 -7.01 -15.16 23.45
CA LYS A 38 -7.60 -14.31 24.49
C LYS A 38 -7.78 -12.92 23.89
N PRO A 39 -8.98 -12.33 23.97
CA PRO A 39 -9.19 -10.98 23.45
C PRO A 39 -8.21 -10.05 24.18
N VAL A 40 -7.30 -9.43 23.42
CA VAL A 40 -6.54 -8.28 23.91
C VAL A 40 -7.58 -7.21 24.24
N ALA A 41 -7.40 -6.49 25.36
CA ALA A 41 -8.30 -5.42 25.75
C ALA A 41 -8.34 -4.38 24.60
N ILE A 42 -9.38 -4.47 23.78
CA ILE A 42 -9.57 -3.64 22.60
C ILE A 42 -9.92 -2.24 23.08
N ASP A 43 -9.27 -1.25 22.52
CA ASP A 43 -9.56 0.16 22.84
C ASP A 43 -11.01 0.49 22.46
N SER A 44 -11.87 0.55 23.48
CA SER A 44 -13.29 0.86 23.34
C SER A 44 -13.57 2.28 22.85
N THR A 45 -12.53 3.11 22.69
CA THR A 45 -12.68 4.50 22.22
C THR A 45 -12.85 4.60 20.70
N ILE A 46 -12.49 3.54 19.93
CA ILE A 46 -12.70 3.50 18.48
C ILE A 46 -14.12 3.00 18.23
N LYS A 47 -14.91 3.86 17.64
CA LYS A 47 -16.30 3.60 17.22
C LYS A 47 -16.62 4.45 16.00
N GLU A 48 -17.74 4.15 15.37
CA GLU A 48 -18.33 5.04 14.37
C GLU A 48 -18.49 6.46 14.93
N GLU A 49 -18.13 7.44 14.13
CA GLU A 49 -18.26 8.86 14.46
C GLU A 49 -19.25 9.51 13.48
N ASP A 50 -20.28 10.16 14.02
CA ASP A 50 -21.24 10.91 13.21
C ASP A 50 -20.56 11.93 12.29
N ASN A 51 -21.02 11.99 11.05
CA ASN A 51 -20.51 12.92 10.02
C ASN A 51 -18.99 12.77 9.74
N ALA A 52 -18.45 11.59 9.89
CA ALA A 52 -17.06 11.27 9.57
C ALA A 52 -16.97 10.29 8.40
N LEU A 53 -15.96 10.49 7.57
CA LEU A 53 -15.51 9.53 6.57
C LEU A 53 -14.37 8.70 7.20
N ALA A 54 -14.64 7.47 7.57
CA ALA A 54 -13.62 6.58 8.08
C ALA A 54 -13.04 5.69 6.96
N PHE A 55 -11.74 5.41 7.02
CA PHE A 55 -11.02 4.53 6.08
C PHE A 55 -9.76 3.93 6.71
N VAL A 56 -9.29 2.83 6.15
CA VAL A 56 -8.09 2.12 6.62
C VAL A 56 -6.96 2.30 5.62
N ILE A 57 -5.73 2.37 6.10
CA ILE A 57 -4.51 2.46 5.29
C ILE A 57 -3.59 1.31 5.69
N VAL A 58 -3.14 0.52 4.70
CA VAL A 58 -2.21 -0.61 4.88
C VAL A 58 -1.35 -0.76 3.63
N GLY A 59 -0.10 -1.15 3.77
CA GLY A 59 0.79 -1.48 2.66
C GLY A 59 1.70 -2.64 3.00
N ASP A 60 2.46 -3.11 2.01
CA ASP A 60 3.51 -4.10 2.18
C ASP A 60 2.98 -5.44 2.73
N TRP A 61 1.83 -5.89 2.19
CA TRP A 61 1.05 -6.95 2.82
C TRP A 61 1.12 -8.32 2.13
N GLY A 62 1.21 -8.43 0.81
CA GLY A 62 0.94 -9.64 0.01
C GLY A 62 1.90 -10.80 0.18
N ARG A 63 1.77 -11.58 1.26
CA ARG A 63 2.65 -12.71 1.61
C ARG A 63 1.90 -13.99 1.94
N CYS A 64 0.76 -14.24 1.28
CA CYS A 64 -0.03 -15.47 1.41
C CYS A 64 -0.41 -15.80 2.87
N GLY A 65 -0.69 -14.78 3.66
CA GLY A 65 -1.07 -14.89 5.07
C GLY A 65 0.09 -15.03 6.05
N GLU A 66 1.35 -15.06 5.57
CA GLU A 66 2.52 -15.14 6.43
C GLU A 66 2.92 -13.79 7.05
N TYR A 67 3.87 -13.79 7.98
CA TYR A 67 4.43 -12.60 8.65
C TYR A 67 3.40 -11.66 9.28
N ASN A 68 2.36 -12.19 9.88
CA ASN A 68 1.22 -11.47 10.46
C ASN A 68 0.24 -10.85 9.44
N GLN A 69 0.32 -11.15 8.15
CA GLN A 69 -0.65 -10.62 7.18
C GLN A 69 -2.08 -11.02 7.54
N GLN A 70 -2.30 -12.29 7.91
CA GLN A 70 -3.63 -12.77 8.30
C GLN A 70 -4.13 -12.11 9.57
N GLU A 71 -3.25 -11.93 10.57
CA GLU A 71 -3.58 -11.27 11.84
C GLU A 71 -3.94 -9.79 11.62
N VAL A 72 -3.17 -9.07 10.80
CA VAL A 72 -3.48 -7.69 10.40
C VAL A 72 -4.84 -7.63 9.70
N GLY A 73 -5.10 -8.54 8.74
CA GLY A 73 -6.39 -8.64 8.06
C GLY A 73 -7.56 -8.86 9.02
N ASN A 74 -7.40 -9.75 10.01
CA ASN A 74 -8.42 -10.02 11.03
C ASN A 74 -8.70 -8.77 11.88
N GLN A 75 -7.66 -8.01 12.26
CA GLN A 75 -7.86 -6.77 13.00
C GLN A 75 -8.48 -5.67 12.14
N MET A 76 -8.09 -5.56 10.88
CA MET A 76 -8.75 -4.64 9.94
C MET A 76 -10.25 -4.93 9.84
N ASP A 77 -10.65 -6.21 9.66
CA ASP A 77 -12.07 -6.61 9.62
C ASP A 77 -12.83 -6.14 10.88
N TYR A 78 -12.23 -6.38 12.04
CA TYR A 78 -12.81 -5.96 13.31
C TYR A 78 -12.98 -4.44 13.41
N PHE A 79 -11.91 -3.67 13.16
CA PHE A 79 -11.95 -2.22 13.34
C PHE A 79 -12.77 -1.49 12.26
N ILE A 80 -12.82 -2.02 11.03
CA ILE A 80 -13.72 -1.53 9.97
C ILE A 80 -15.17 -1.67 10.43
N GLY A 81 -15.55 -2.83 11.00
CA GLY A 81 -16.89 -3.04 11.52
C GLY A 81 -17.24 -2.14 12.72
N LYS A 82 -16.24 -1.70 13.51
CA LYS A 82 -16.45 -0.80 14.66
C LYS A 82 -16.54 0.68 14.28
N SER A 83 -15.82 1.10 13.25
CA SER A 83 -15.71 2.50 12.82
C SER A 83 -16.57 2.83 11.60
N ASP A 84 -17.24 1.84 11.01
CA ASP A 84 -17.87 1.90 9.70
C ASP A 84 -16.95 2.48 8.62
N ALA A 85 -15.68 2.08 8.62
CA ALA A 85 -14.74 2.52 7.59
C ALA A 85 -15.22 2.07 6.21
N GLN A 86 -15.34 3.01 5.29
CA GLN A 86 -16.04 2.84 4.02
C GLN A 86 -15.17 2.21 2.93
N PHE A 87 -13.85 2.35 3.02
CA PHE A 87 -12.89 1.82 2.04
C PHE A 87 -11.52 1.60 2.67
N ILE A 88 -10.65 0.97 1.90
CA ILE A 88 -9.27 0.67 2.29
C ILE A 88 -8.33 1.30 1.26
N ILE A 89 -7.20 1.83 1.73
CA ILE A 89 -6.10 2.33 0.89
C ILE A 89 -4.93 1.36 1.03
N SER A 90 -4.46 0.81 -0.09
CA SER A 90 -3.18 0.10 -0.15
C SER A 90 -2.07 1.04 -0.60
N THR A 91 -1.01 1.12 0.20
CA THR A 91 0.15 1.96 -0.08
C THR A 91 1.24 1.24 -0.90
N GLY A 92 0.90 0.16 -1.60
CA GLY A 92 1.81 -0.54 -2.52
C GLY A 92 2.56 -1.70 -1.89
N ASP A 93 3.44 -2.31 -2.68
CA ASP A 93 4.02 -3.63 -2.43
C ASP A 93 2.92 -4.62 -2.07
N ASN A 94 2.01 -4.75 -3.04
CA ASN A 94 0.78 -5.52 -2.89
C ASN A 94 1.04 -7.03 -2.95
N PHE A 95 2.10 -7.44 -3.68
CA PHE A 95 2.43 -8.86 -3.87
C PHE A 95 3.95 -9.10 -3.80
N TYR A 96 4.38 -9.90 -2.85
CA TYR A 96 5.76 -10.30 -2.66
C TYR A 96 6.06 -11.68 -3.29
N ASP A 97 7.33 -11.96 -3.71
CA ASP A 97 8.46 -11.00 -3.72
C ASP A 97 8.54 -10.18 -5.00
N ASN A 98 7.79 -10.56 -6.05
CA ASN A 98 7.97 -10.06 -7.42
C ASN A 98 6.66 -9.66 -8.11
N GLY A 99 5.66 -9.20 -7.38
CA GLY A 99 4.37 -8.79 -7.96
C GLY A 99 3.61 -9.96 -8.62
N VAL A 100 2.49 -9.66 -9.25
CA VAL A 100 1.71 -10.62 -10.05
C VAL A 100 2.16 -10.62 -11.51
N ARG A 101 1.94 -11.74 -12.21
CA ARG A 101 2.30 -11.91 -13.63
C ARG A 101 1.14 -11.60 -14.58
N SER A 102 -0.09 -11.80 -14.12
CA SER A 102 -1.32 -11.59 -14.89
C SER A 102 -2.52 -11.38 -13.96
N THR A 103 -3.67 -11.04 -14.51
CA THR A 103 -4.94 -10.97 -13.76
C THR A 103 -5.46 -12.33 -13.28
N SER A 104 -4.84 -13.42 -13.69
CA SER A 104 -5.13 -14.81 -13.26
C SER A 104 -3.98 -15.44 -12.47
N ASP A 105 -3.03 -14.62 -11.96
CA ASP A 105 -1.96 -15.13 -11.11
C ASP A 105 -2.56 -15.68 -9.80
N PRO A 106 -2.15 -16.89 -9.34
CA PRO A 106 -2.63 -17.44 -8.07
C PRO A 106 -2.44 -16.54 -6.86
N LEU A 107 -1.47 -15.63 -6.88
CA LEU A 107 -1.26 -14.67 -5.79
C LEU A 107 -2.48 -13.79 -5.50
N TRP A 108 -3.35 -13.55 -6.50
CA TRP A 108 -4.62 -12.84 -6.26
C TRP A 108 -5.48 -13.58 -5.25
N GLU A 109 -5.62 -14.89 -5.41
CA GLU A 109 -6.39 -15.72 -4.48
C GLU A 109 -5.64 -15.86 -3.14
N ASP A 110 -4.37 -16.30 -3.21
CA ASP A 110 -3.57 -16.69 -2.04
C ASP A 110 -3.21 -15.50 -1.12
N SER A 111 -2.98 -14.31 -1.68
CA SER A 111 -2.53 -13.14 -0.92
C SER A 111 -3.60 -12.07 -0.72
N PHE A 112 -4.67 -12.04 -1.54
CA PHE A 112 -5.69 -11.00 -1.48
C PHE A 112 -7.09 -11.54 -1.17
N GLU A 113 -7.67 -12.35 -2.06
CA GLU A 113 -9.08 -12.71 -1.97
C GLU A 113 -9.37 -13.59 -0.73
N GLU A 114 -8.52 -14.59 -0.45
CA GLU A 114 -8.68 -15.50 0.69
C GLU A 114 -8.21 -14.90 2.02
N ILE A 115 -7.23 -13.99 2.00
CA ILE A 115 -6.76 -13.34 3.23
C ILE A 115 -7.77 -12.30 3.71
N TYR A 116 -8.25 -11.46 2.79
CA TYR A 116 -9.14 -10.35 3.12
C TYR A 116 -10.61 -10.67 2.83
N LYS A 117 -11.07 -11.88 3.19
CA LYS A 117 -12.43 -12.37 2.95
C LYS A 117 -13.45 -11.97 4.00
N GLY A 118 -13.04 -11.37 5.11
CA GLY A 118 -13.91 -10.88 6.18
C GLY A 118 -15.04 -9.99 5.64
N ALA A 119 -16.21 -10.02 6.28
CA ALA A 119 -17.40 -9.32 5.77
C ALA A 119 -17.18 -7.81 5.62
N ASN A 120 -16.44 -7.20 6.55
CA ASN A 120 -16.13 -5.77 6.53
C ASN A 120 -14.99 -5.43 5.57
N LEU A 121 -14.15 -6.40 5.19
CA LEU A 121 -13.05 -6.24 4.21
C LEU A 121 -13.53 -6.28 2.76
N ARG A 122 -14.79 -6.58 2.50
CA ARG A 122 -15.41 -6.55 1.15
C ARG A 122 -15.72 -5.14 0.67
N ARG A 123 -15.04 -4.14 1.21
CA ARG A 123 -15.05 -2.73 0.80
C ARG A 123 -14.16 -2.51 -0.42
N GLU A 124 -14.26 -1.33 -1.03
CA GLU A 124 -13.35 -0.90 -2.09
C GLU A 124 -11.93 -0.72 -1.54
N TRP A 125 -10.95 -1.23 -2.27
CA TRP A 125 -9.52 -1.01 -2.04
C TRP A 125 -9.00 -0.07 -3.11
N TYR A 126 -8.53 1.10 -2.73
CA TYR A 126 -7.84 2.03 -3.63
C TYR A 126 -6.34 1.82 -3.49
N VAL A 127 -5.67 1.49 -4.60
CA VAL A 127 -4.35 0.86 -4.58
C VAL A 127 -3.33 1.69 -5.34
N VAL A 128 -2.10 1.75 -4.84
CA VAL A 128 -0.91 2.21 -5.58
C VAL A 128 0.07 1.05 -5.78
N LEU A 129 0.95 1.19 -6.76
CA LEU A 129 2.05 0.25 -6.98
C LEU A 129 3.23 0.55 -6.05
N GLY A 130 3.85 -0.51 -5.53
CA GLY A 130 5.16 -0.46 -4.90
C GLY A 130 6.28 -0.98 -5.81
N ASN A 131 7.49 -1.05 -5.28
CA ASN A 131 8.62 -1.51 -6.07
C ASN A 131 8.63 -3.02 -6.29
N HIS A 132 8.04 -3.81 -5.40
CA HIS A 132 7.90 -5.26 -5.60
C HIS A 132 6.89 -5.57 -6.70
N ASP A 133 5.82 -4.81 -6.83
CA ASP A 133 4.82 -4.95 -7.88
C ASP A 133 5.44 -4.72 -9.28
N TYR A 134 6.42 -3.81 -9.37
CA TYR A 134 7.16 -3.54 -10.60
C TYR A 134 8.11 -4.67 -11.05
N ARG A 135 8.43 -5.62 -10.19
CA ARG A 135 9.21 -6.81 -10.56
C ARG A 135 8.36 -7.85 -11.30
N GLY A 136 7.04 -7.76 -11.19
CA GLY A 136 6.07 -8.55 -11.92
C GLY A 136 5.54 -7.83 -13.17
N ASN A 137 4.24 -7.88 -13.30
CA ASN A 137 3.50 -7.16 -14.34
C ASN A 137 2.57 -6.13 -13.69
N PRO A 138 3.04 -4.90 -13.46
CA PRO A 138 2.22 -3.87 -12.80
C PRO A 138 0.97 -3.50 -13.61
N GLN A 139 0.93 -3.77 -14.92
CA GLN A 139 -0.28 -3.57 -15.72
C GLN A 139 -1.38 -4.58 -15.35
N ALA A 140 -1.01 -5.77 -14.88
CA ALA A 140 -1.99 -6.76 -14.41
C ALA A 140 -2.76 -6.25 -13.19
N GLU A 141 -2.14 -5.45 -12.31
CA GLU A 141 -2.81 -4.85 -11.17
C GLU A 141 -3.80 -3.75 -11.59
N VAL A 142 -3.44 -2.94 -12.58
CA VAL A 142 -4.38 -1.98 -13.20
C VAL A 142 -5.56 -2.73 -13.84
N ASP A 143 -5.30 -3.78 -14.59
CA ASP A 143 -6.33 -4.55 -15.30
C ASP A 143 -7.22 -5.36 -14.36
N TYR A 144 -6.73 -5.74 -13.17
CA TYR A 144 -7.53 -6.46 -12.17
C TYR A 144 -8.71 -5.64 -11.64
N THR A 145 -8.69 -4.32 -11.77
CA THR A 145 -9.84 -3.44 -11.53
C THR A 145 -11.09 -3.87 -12.32
N LYS A 146 -10.91 -4.55 -13.46
CA LYS A 146 -12.03 -5.08 -14.28
C LYS A 146 -12.49 -6.47 -13.83
N VAL A 147 -11.69 -7.15 -12.99
CA VAL A 147 -11.93 -8.50 -12.50
C VAL A 147 -12.60 -8.49 -11.13
N SER A 148 -12.03 -7.75 -10.17
CA SER A 148 -12.54 -7.65 -8.81
C SER A 148 -13.18 -6.30 -8.56
N ARG A 149 -14.44 -6.29 -8.08
CA ARG A 149 -15.13 -5.05 -7.68
C ARG A 149 -14.50 -4.34 -6.50
N ARG A 150 -13.69 -5.07 -5.72
CA ARG A 150 -12.99 -4.50 -4.56
C ARG A 150 -11.71 -3.77 -4.95
N TRP A 151 -11.06 -4.17 -6.03
CA TRP A 151 -9.78 -3.63 -6.48
C TRP A 151 -9.96 -2.41 -7.36
N ASN A 152 -9.57 -1.24 -6.89
CA ASN A 152 -9.71 0.01 -7.61
C ASN A 152 -8.35 0.65 -7.86
N MET A 153 -7.82 0.39 -9.04
CA MET A 153 -6.59 0.97 -9.58
C MET A 153 -6.80 1.27 -11.07
N PRO A 154 -7.59 2.31 -11.40
CA PRO A 154 -7.98 2.59 -12.78
C PRO A 154 -6.83 3.02 -13.67
N ALA A 155 -5.72 3.46 -13.07
CA ALA A 155 -4.48 3.84 -13.71
C ALA A 155 -3.35 3.78 -12.69
N ARG A 156 -2.07 3.89 -13.12
CA ARG A 156 -0.90 3.91 -12.22
C ARG A 156 -0.89 5.10 -11.27
N TYR A 157 -1.50 6.20 -11.68
CA TYR A 157 -1.78 7.35 -10.82
C TYR A 157 -3.14 7.92 -11.19
N PHE A 158 -3.92 8.30 -10.20
CA PHE A 158 -5.29 8.73 -10.37
C PHE A 158 -5.77 9.59 -9.20
N THR A 159 -6.95 10.17 -9.32
CA THR A 159 -7.58 10.99 -8.27
C THR A 159 -9.09 10.84 -8.30
N PHE A 160 -9.68 10.98 -7.12
CA PHE A 160 -11.12 11.12 -6.96
C PHE A 160 -11.45 11.99 -5.75
N ALA A 161 -12.68 12.48 -5.68
CA ALA A 161 -13.20 13.14 -4.49
C ALA A 161 -14.25 12.26 -3.81
N LYS A 162 -14.31 12.31 -2.47
CA LYS A 162 -15.39 11.72 -1.68
C LYS A 162 -16.03 12.78 -0.79
N HIS A 163 -17.34 12.63 -0.55
CA HIS A 163 -18.01 13.42 0.46
C HIS A 163 -17.60 12.93 1.85
N ILE A 164 -17.28 13.87 2.73
CA ILE A 164 -17.13 13.63 4.16
C ILE A 164 -18.52 13.68 4.80
N ASN A 165 -19.30 14.67 4.40
CA ASN A 165 -20.70 14.90 4.75
C ASN A 165 -21.33 15.78 3.66
N ASP A 166 -22.54 16.28 3.90
CA ASP A 166 -23.28 17.11 2.92
C ASP A 166 -22.58 18.44 2.54
N THR A 167 -21.66 18.92 3.39
CA THR A 167 -21.02 20.24 3.23
C THR A 167 -19.52 20.20 2.95
N ALA A 168 -18.88 19.03 3.08
CA ALA A 168 -17.43 18.90 2.96
C ALA A 168 -17.03 17.72 2.10
N THR A 169 -15.99 17.93 1.30
CA THR A 169 -15.38 16.91 0.43
C THR A 169 -13.88 16.81 0.71
N VAL A 170 -13.33 15.67 0.34
CA VAL A 170 -11.89 15.39 0.35
C VAL A 170 -11.43 14.94 -1.02
N ARG A 171 -10.26 15.44 -1.48
CA ARG A 171 -9.55 14.96 -2.66
C ARG A 171 -8.53 13.93 -2.26
N PHE A 172 -8.65 12.71 -2.78
CA PHE A 172 -7.62 11.68 -2.72
C PHE A 172 -6.83 11.67 -4.03
N ILE A 173 -5.49 11.61 -3.92
CA ILE A 173 -4.57 11.66 -5.06
C ILE A 173 -3.58 10.51 -4.88
N PHE A 174 -3.57 9.57 -5.81
CA PHE A 174 -2.75 8.35 -5.79
C PHE A 174 -1.62 8.50 -6.79
N LEU A 175 -0.39 8.24 -6.34
CA LEU A 175 0.85 8.45 -7.11
C LEU A 175 1.59 7.14 -7.33
N ASP A 176 2.14 6.98 -8.51
CA ASP A 176 3.14 5.97 -8.80
C ASP A 176 4.54 6.54 -8.50
N THR A 177 5.08 6.21 -7.33
CA THR A 177 6.33 6.79 -6.86
C THR A 177 7.58 6.01 -7.27
N SER A 178 7.45 4.73 -7.62
CA SER A 178 8.57 3.85 -7.96
C SER A 178 9.41 4.39 -9.12
N PRO A 179 8.84 4.95 -10.22
CA PRO A 179 9.61 5.48 -11.34
C PRO A 179 10.51 6.68 -11.01
N PHE A 180 10.29 7.35 -9.88
CA PHE A 180 11.13 8.48 -9.48
C PHE A 180 12.41 8.07 -8.74
N VAL A 181 12.47 6.84 -8.23
CA VAL A 181 13.56 6.36 -7.39
C VAL A 181 14.71 5.83 -8.26
N LYS A 182 15.81 6.57 -8.29
CA LYS A 182 16.94 6.35 -9.21
C LYS A 182 17.59 4.97 -9.11
N LYS A 183 17.59 4.34 -7.94
CA LYS A 183 18.19 3.01 -7.76
C LYS A 183 17.58 1.97 -8.69
N TYR A 184 16.25 2.00 -8.91
CA TYR A 184 15.56 1.01 -9.75
C TYR A 184 15.89 1.15 -11.25
N HIS A 185 16.29 2.35 -11.72
CA HIS A 185 16.71 2.55 -13.09
C HIS A 185 18.05 1.88 -13.41
N LYS A 186 18.81 1.48 -12.39
CA LYS A 186 20.08 0.74 -12.55
C LYS A 186 19.85 -0.77 -12.69
N GLU A 187 18.71 -1.27 -12.21
CA GLU A 187 18.31 -2.68 -12.18
C GLU A 187 17.27 -2.99 -13.27
N LYS A 188 17.60 -2.65 -14.52
CA LYS A 188 16.65 -2.65 -15.65
C LYS A 188 16.00 -3.99 -15.93
N GLU A 189 16.65 -5.11 -15.62
CA GLU A 189 16.09 -6.45 -15.82
C GLU A 189 14.94 -6.70 -14.85
N SER A 190 15.09 -6.32 -13.58
CA SER A 190 14.07 -6.46 -12.55
C SER A 190 12.95 -5.42 -12.65
N TYR A 191 13.22 -4.27 -13.29
CA TYR A 191 12.31 -3.11 -13.35
C TYR A 191 12.06 -2.64 -14.80
N ALA A 192 11.93 -3.58 -15.73
CA ALA A 192 11.85 -3.29 -17.16
C ALA A 192 10.67 -2.37 -17.56
N ASP A 193 9.56 -2.44 -16.82
CA ASP A 193 8.40 -1.61 -17.08
C ASP A 193 8.52 -0.22 -16.43
N LEU A 194 9.20 -0.13 -15.28
CA LEU A 194 9.41 1.11 -14.54
C LEU A 194 10.16 2.17 -15.36
N VAL A 195 11.19 1.76 -16.09
CA VAL A 195 12.01 2.68 -16.90
C VAL A 195 11.28 3.28 -18.10
N LYS A 196 10.10 2.75 -18.44
CA LYS A 196 9.23 3.24 -19.52
C LYS A 196 8.25 4.32 -19.07
N GLN A 197 8.15 4.57 -17.75
CA GLN A 197 7.16 5.50 -17.22
C GLN A 197 7.60 6.96 -17.41
N ASP A 198 6.65 7.78 -17.87
CA ASP A 198 6.87 9.23 -18.05
C ASP A 198 6.60 9.97 -16.72
N THR A 199 7.65 10.14 -15.94
CA THR A 199 7.59 10.85 -14.66
C THR A 199 7.25 12.34 -14.83
N ALA A 200 7.68 12.96 -15.93
CA ALA A 200 7.37 14.38 -16.20
C ALA A 200 5.88 14.59 -16.46
N ARG A 201 5.22 13.64 -17.13
CA ARG A 201 3.78 13.65 -17.34
C ARG A 201 3.04 13.53 -16.02
N GLN A 202 3.46 12.63 -15.12
CA GLN A 202 2.83 12.49 -13.80
C GLN A 202 2.99 13.76 -12.95
N VAL A 203 4.18 14.40 -12.98
CA VAL A 203 4.40 15.67 -12.26
C VAL A 203 3.46 16.77 -12.77
N LYS A 204 3.34 16.95 -14.09
CA LYS A 204 2.43 17.94 -14.68
C LYS A 204 0.96 17.66 -14.33
N TRP A 205 0.58 16.38 -14.34
CA TRP A 205 -0.76 15.96 -13.93
C TRP A 205 -1.02 16.28 -12.45
N LEU A 206 -0.06 15.97 -11.55
CA LEU A 206 -0.19 16.28 -10.12
C LEU A 206 -0.33 17.78 -9.88
N ASP A 207 0.51 18.61 -10.53
CA ASP A 207 0.42 20.06 -10.44
C ASP A 207 -0.96 20.57 -10.88
N SER A 208 -1.51 20.04 -11.98
CA SER A 208 -2.85 20.38 -12.47
C SER A 208 -3.96 19.98 -11.48
N VAL A 209 -3.91 18.75 -10.94
CA VAL A 209 -4.90 18.25 -9.97
C VAL A 209 -4.86 19.10 -8.70
N LEU A 210 -3.68 19.36 -8.14
CA LEU A 210 -3.53 20.12 -6.92
C LEU A 210 -3.95 21.60 -7.10
N ALA A 211 -3.63 22.21 -8.24
CA ALA A 211 -4.00 23.58 -8.54
C ALA A 211 -5.50 23.77 -8.74
N SER A 212 -6.19 22.77 -9.29
CA SER A 212 -7.63 22.81 -9.53
C SER A 212 -8.48 22.33 -8.34
N SER A 213 -7.85 21.72 -7.34
CA SER A 213 -8.53 21.17 -6.15
C SER A 213 -9.06 22.28 -5.24
N THR A 214 -10.37 22.34 -5.09
CA THR A 214 -11.07 23.26 -4.19
C THR A 214 -11.49 22.60 -2.87
N GLU A 215 -11.27 21.29 -2.75
CA GLU A 215 -11.60 20.52 -1.57
C GLU A 215 -10.79 21.00 -0.35
N LYS A 216 -11.46 21.08 0.80
CA LYS A 216 -10.86 21.47 2.07
C LYS A 216 -9.74 20.53 2.49
N TRP A 217 -9.93 19.24 2.22
CA TRP A 217 -8.96 18.20 2.49
C TRP A 217 -8.35 17.66 1.21
N LYS A 218 -7.02 17.60 1.18
CA LYS A 218 -6.24 16.96 0.13
C LYS A 218 -5.35 15.91 0.78
N ILE A 219 -5.52 14.66 0.41
CA ILE A 219 -4.77 13.51 0.90
C ILE A 219 -4.04 12.90 -0.29
N VAL A 220 -2.72 12.76 -0.18
CA VAL A 220 -1.88 12.17 -1.20
C VAL A 220 -1.37 10.81 -0.72
N VAL A 221 -1.37 9.82 -1.60
CA VAL A 221 -0.95 8.46 -1.35
C VAL A 221 0.13 8.08 -2.35
N GLY A 222 1.20 7.47 -1.87
CA GLY A 222 2.23 6.86 -2.71
C GLY A 222 2.85 5.68 -1.96
N HIS A 223 3.79 4.97 -2.60
CA HIS A 223 4.45 3.87 -1.92
C HIS A 223 5.66 4.32 -1.10
N HIS A 224 6.57 5.06 -1.71
CA HIS A 224 7.80 5.48 -1.03
C HIS A 224 7.54 6.63 -0.06
N PRO A 225 8.08 6.60 1.17
CA PRO A 225 7.96 7.70 2.12
C PRO A 225 8.84 8.89 1.70
N VAL A 226 8.35 10.11 1.96
CA VAL A 226 9.17 11.32 1.84
C VAL A 226 10.17 11.39 3.00
N TYR A 227 9.68 11.14 4.21
CA TYR A 227 10.45 11.04 5.44
C TYR A 227 10.22 9.69 6.10
N SER A 228 11.29 9.08 6.60
CA SER A 228 11.21 7.79 7.26
C SER A 228 12.19 7.67 8.42
N SER A 229 11.79 6.93 9.44
CA SER A 229 12.63 6.50 10.55
C SER A 229 13.11 5.05 10.40
N SER A 230 12.91 4.43 9.24
CA SER A 230 13.41 3.09 8.97
C SER A 230 14.93 3.05 9.02
N LYS A 231 15.46 2.03 9.70
CA LYS A 231 16.91 1.77 9.71
C LYS A 231 17.40 1.16 8.40
N LYS A 232 16.49 0.67 7.56
CA LYS A 232 16.84 0.00 6.30
C LYS A 232 16.92 0.97 5.12
N HIS A 233 15.95 1.86 4.97
CA HIS A 233 15.83 2.70 3.79
C HIS A 233 16.02 4.18 4.08
N GLY A 234 15.38 4.70 5.13
CA GLY A 234 15.42 6.12 5.46
C GLY A 234 14.57 6.98 4.52
N ASP A 235 14.86 8.27 4.48
CA ASP A 235 14.17 9.24 3.62
C ASP A 235 14.37 8.93 2.12
N THR A 236 13.37 9.23 1.30
CA THR A 236 13.50 9.15 -0.17
C THR A 236 13.86 10.54 -0.72
N GLU A 237 15.14 10.77 -0.97
CA GLU A 237 15.66 12.09 -1.36
C GLU A 237 15.05 12.61 -2.67
N GLU A 238 14.74 11.72 -3.60
CA GLU A 238 14.04 12.09 -4.82
C GLU A 238 12.67 12.70 -4.50
N LEU A 239 11.89 12.08 -3.61
CA LEU A 239 10.57 12.60 -3.21
C LEU A 239 10.66 13.88 -2.38
N LYS A 240 11.70 14.02 -1.56
CA LYS A 240 11.97 15.29 -0.86
C LYS A 240 12.21 16.43 -1.84
N SER A 241 12.84 16.16 -2.99
CA SER A 241 13.18 17.18 -3.96
C SER A 241 12.00 17.63 -4.82
N TRP A 242 11.13 16.70 -5.27
CA TRP A 242 10.05 17.08 -6.20
C TRP A 242 8.64 17.05 -5.58
N LEU A 243 8.35 16.09 -4.69
CA LEU A 243 7.00 15.92 -4.14
C LEU A 243 6.76 16.86 -2.95
N LYS A 244 7.67 16.87 -1.96
CA LYS A 244 7.52 17.68 -0.74
C LYS A 244 7.16 19.14 -1.02
N PRO A 245 7.87 19.90 -1.91
CA PRO A 245 7.52 21.29 -2.17
C PRO A 245 6.11 21.48 -2.74
N ARG A 246 5.60 20.49 -3.50
CA ARG A 246 4.25 20.51 -4.04
C ARG A 246 3.20 20.28 -2.97
N LEU A 247 3.42 19.29 -2.10
CA LEU A 247 2.52 19.02 -0.97
C LEU A 247 2.35 20.26 -0.10
N GLU A 248 3.43 20.95 0.20
CA GLU A 248 3.42 22.18 1.02
C GLU A 248 2.77 23.36 0.28
N LYS A 249 3.18 23.61 -0.98
CA LYS A 249 2.63 24.70 -1.81
C LYS A 249 1.12 24.65 -1.95
N TYR A 250 0.55 23.45 -2.11
CA TYR A 250 -0.87 23.26 -2.36
C TYR A 250 -1.67 22.89 -1.10
N ASN A 251 -1.06 23.05 0.09
CA ASN A 251 -1.71 22.77 1.38
C ASN A 251 -2.30 21.35 1.44
N VAL A 252 -1.53 20.34 1.07
CA VAL A 252 -1.86 18.94 1.32
C VAL A 252 -1.73 18.67 2.81
N GLN A 253 -2.74 18.04 3.42
CA GLN A 253 -2.73 17.81 4.85
C GLN A 253 -1.95 16.56 5.25
N VAL A 254 -2.06 15.49 4.45
CA VAL A 254 -1.43 14.20 4.77
C VAL A 254 -0.87 13.56 3.51
N TYR A 255 0.31 12.96 3.65
CA TYR A 255 0.89 12.02 2.71
C TYR A 255 1.00 10.63 3.36
N PHE A 256 0.30 9.64 2.80
CA PHE A 256 0.38 8.25 3.21
C PHE A 256 1.38 7.49 2.35
N ALA A 257 2.20 6.65 2.98
CA ALA A 257 3.20 5.79 2.32
C ALA A 257 3.27 4.39 2.97
N GLY A 258 3.96 3.48 2.28
CA GLY A 258 4.38 2.16 2.73
C GLY A 258 5.91 2.03 2.67
N HIS A 259 6.41 0.98 2.00
CA HIS A 259 7.83 0.69 1.71
C HIS A 259 8.66 0.30 2.93
N ASP A 260 8.55 1.02 4.01
CA ASP A 260 9.14 0.67 5.29
C ASP A 260 8.14 -0.17 6.08
N HIS A 261 8.56 -1.38 6.44
CA HIS A 261 7.71 -2.38 7.08
C HIS A 261 7.53 -2.07 8.57
N ASP A 262 6.86 -0.97 8.84
CA ASP A 262 6.62 -0.44 10.18
C ASP A 262 5.44 0.55 10.17
N LEU A 263 5.19 1.18 11.31
CA LEU A 263 4.20 2.23 11.45
C LEU A 263 4.88 3.51 11.92
N GLN A 264 4.71 4.62 11.16
CA GLN A 264 5.38 5.88 11.49
C GLN A 264 4.49 7.11 11.31
N HIS A 265 4.72 8.14 12.15
CA HIS A 265 4.30 9.50 11.95
C HIS A 265 5.52 10.42 11.94
N GLN A 266 5.79 11.03 10.80
CA GLN A 266 6.87 11.99 10.61
C GLN A 266 6.29 13.39 10.45
N LYS A 267 6.86 14.37 11.16
CA LYS A 267 6.43 15.78 11.12
C LYS A 267 7.64 16.68 11.21
N PRO A 268 8.27 17.04 10.10
CA PRO A 268 9.38 17.99 10.08
C PRO A 268 8.96 19.36 10.62
N ALA A 269 9.89 20.04 11.28
CA ALA A 269 9.65 21.38 11.79
C ALA A 269 9.23 22.33 10.65
N GLY A 270 8.19 23.12 10.88
CA GLY A 270 7.64 24.06 9.91
C GLY A 270 6.82 23.43 8.77
N SER A 271 6.72 22.11 8.66
CA SER A 271 5.86 21.49 7.65
C SER A 271 4.39 21.50 8.07
N SER A 272 3.51 21.90 7.15
CA SER A 272 2.07 21.76 7.31
C SER A 272 1.58 20.32 7.07
N VAL A 273 2.36 19.50 6.36
CA VAL A 273 2.03 18.12 5.97
C VAL A 273 2.38 17.15 7.08
N ASP A 274 1.50 16.17 7.35
CA ASP A 274 1.80 14.99 8.15
C ASP A 274 2.18 13.85 7.20
N TYR A 275 3.34 13.23 7.44
CA TYR A 275 3.84 12.11 6.64
C TYR A 275 3.66 10.83 7.45
N ILE A 276 2.84 9.93 6.94
CA ILE A 276 2.43 8.70 7.63
C ILE A 276 2.94 7.50 6.85
N VAL A 277 3.66 6.61 7.51
CA VAL A 277 4.02 5.30 6.97
C VAL A 277 3.11 4.25 7.59
N SER A 278 2.46 3.47 6.75
CA SER A 278 1.63 2.31 7.10
C SER A 278 2.02 1.12 6.22
N GLY A 279 3.28 0.69 6.38
CA GLY A 279 3.88 -0.42 5.62
C GLY A 279 4.01 -1.72 6.44
N GLY A 280 3.32 -1.80 7.57
CA GLY A 280 3.34 -2.97 8.46
C GLY A 280 2.30 -4.05 8.12
N GLY A 281 1.82 -4.14 6.88
CA GLY A 281 0.73 -5.05 6.51
C GLY A 281 1.04 -6.54 6.64
N SER A 282 2.33 -6.89 6.74
CA SER A 282 2.79 -8.28 6.94
C SER A 282 4.08 -8.33 7.78
N GLU A 283 5.24 -8.48 7.14
CA GLU A 283 6.55 -8.45 7.77
C GLU A 283 6.81 -7.11 8.45
N ASN A 284 7.52 -7.11 9.57
CA ASN A 284 7.93 -5.87 10.22
C ASN A 284 9.46 -5.76 10.31
N ARG A 285 9.96 -4.53 10.42
CA ARG A 285 11.38 -4.20 10.52
C ARG A 285 11.61 -3.12 11.58
N PRO A 286 12.81 -3.08 12.21
CA PRO A 286 13.10 -2.10 13.24
C PRO A 286 13.02 -0.66 12.71
N ALA A 287 12.27 0.18 13.40
CA ALA A 287 12.27 1.63 13.23
C ALA A 287 13.26 2.33 14.15
N GLY A 288 13.71 3.52 13.76
CA GLY A 288 14.50 4.43 14.56
C GLY A 288 13.69 5.64 15.03
N LYS A 289 14.39 6.64 15.56
CA LYS A 289 13.84 7.96 15.90
C LYS A 289 14.80 9.05 15.41
N TYR A 290 14.27 10.01 14.67
CA TYR A 290 15.00 11.19 14.20
C TYR A 290 14.26 12.46 14.64
N GLU A 291 14.80 13.61 14.36
CA GLU A 291 14.26 14.91 14.79
C GLU A 291 12.78 15.10 14.36
N HIS A 292 12.43 14.67 13.17
CA HIS A 292 11.08 14.78 12.62
C HIS A 292 10.11 13.67 13.06
N THR A 293 10.57 12.67 13.83
CA THR A 293 9.74 11.52 14.24
C THR A 293 8.83 11.89 15.40
N LYS A 294 7.52 11.78 15.22
CA LYS A 294 6.52 11.87 16.29
C LYS A 294 6.21 10.50 16.87
N PHE A 295 6.14 9.50 16.01
CA PHE A 295 5.95 8.09 16.35
C PHE A 295 6.65 7.22 15.32
N ALA A 296 7.27 6.14 15.75
CA ALA A 296 7.77 5.07 14.89
C ALA A 296 7.89 3.77 15.70
N GLU A 297 7.29 2.70 15.18
CA GLU A 297 7.33 1.38 15.82
C GLU A 297 7.49 0.30 14.75
N GLY A 298 8.52 -0.53 14.90
CA GLY A 298 8.81 -1.68 14.03
C GLY A 298 7.88 -2.85 14.32
N ILE A 299 6.63 -2.73 13.94
CA ILE A 299 5.57 -3.70 14.22
C ILE A 299 4.62 -3.83 13.04
N SER A 300 4.05 -5.03 12.88
CA SER A 300 2.98 -5.24 11.90
C SER A 300 1.68 -4.61 12.37
N GLY A 301 0.94 -4.01 11.43
CA GLY A 301 -0.31 -3.31 11.74
C GLY A 301 -0.76 -2.41 10.59
N PHE A 302 -1.64 -1.49 10.91
CA PHE A 302 -2.27 -0.58 9.94
C PHE A 302 -2.66 0.74 10.60
N VAL A 303 -3.08 1.71 9.79
CA VAL A 303 -3.61 2.98 10.28
C VAL A 303 -5.11 3.07 9.96
N LEU A 304 -5.91 3.44 10.95
CA LEU A 304 -7.32 3.80 10.79
C LEU A 304 -7.45 5.32 10.85
N ALA A 305 -8.13 5.90 9.88
CA ALA A 305 -8.43 7.31 9.78
C ALA A 305 -9.92 7.57 10.00
N SER A 306 -10.24 8.63 10.74
CA SER A 306 -11.59 9.21 10.88
C SER A 306 -11.51 10.69 10.51
N LEU A 307 -12.11 11.06 9.38
CA LEU A 307 -12.03 12.38 8.78
C LEU A 307 -13.37 13.09 8.89
N LYS A 308 -13.39 14.23 9.57
CA LYS A 308 -14.52 15.18 9.61
C LYS A 308 -14.24 16.42 8.76
N ALA A 309 -15.24 17.23 8.57
CA ALA A 309 -15.10 18.47 7.82
C ALA A 309 -13.99 19.40 8.36
N ASP A 310 -13.70 19.36 9.65
CA ASP A 310 -12.78 20.25 10.36
C ASP A 310 -11.59 19.53 11.01
N SER A 311 -11.60 18.21 11.09
CA SER A 311 -10.58 17.45 11.82
C SER A 311 -10.34 16.06 11.22
N LEU A 312 -9.11 15.59 11.35
CA LEU A 312 -8.68 14.24 11.04
C LEU A 312 -8.13 13.59 12.30
N LYS A 313 -8.52 12.36 12.59
CA LYS A 313 -7.92 11.50 13.61
C LYS A 313 -7.28 10.30 12.94
N LEU A 314 -6.11 9.91 13.42
CA LEU A 314 -5.38 8.73 12.98
C LEU A 314 -5.08 7.83 14.18
N TYR A 315 -5.35 6.55 14.01
CA TYR A 315 -5.09 5.51 15.00
C TYR A 315 -4.13 4.49 14.40
N PHE A 316 -2.99 4.27 15.03
CA PHE A 316 -1.99 3.29 14.64
C PHE A 316 -2.23 2.02 15.45
N ILE A 317 -2.59 0.94 14.77
CA ILE A 317 -3.12 -0.28 15.38
C ILE A 317 -2.21 -1.44 14.99
N ASP A 318 -1.75 -2.20 15.97
CA ASP A 318 -0.92 -3.38 15.73
C ASP A 318 -1.75 -4.62 15.33
N TYR A 319 -1.06 -5.67 14.91
CA TYR A 319 -1.64 -6.96 14.50
C TYR A 319 -2.39 -7.71 15.63
N LYS A 320 -2.28 -7.24 16.87
CA LYS A 320 -3.05 -7.74 18.02
C LYS A 320 -4.27 -6.90 18.37
N GLY A 321 -4.49 -5.80 17.65
CA GLY A 321 -5.59 -4.86 17.87
C GLY A 321 -5.32 -3.81 18.95
N LYS A 322 -4.06 -3.66 19.39
CA LYS A 322 -3.70 -2.60 20.33
C LYS A 322 -3.50 -1.30 19.59
N VAL A 323 -4.12 -0.22 20.06
CA VAL A 323 -3.82 1.15 19.60
C VAL A 323 -2.53 1.61 20.24
N LEU A 324 -1.49 1.75 19.41
CA LEU A 324 -0.14 2.13 19.83
C LEU A 324 0.03 3.64 19.95
N TYR A 325 -0.61 4.37 19.03
CA TYR A 325 -0.48 5.81 18.93
C TYR A 325 -1.75 6.42 18.33
N LYS A 326 -2.10 7.62 18.80
CA LYS A 326 -3.20 8.43 18.28
C LYS A 326 -2.68 9.82 17.99
N THR A 327 -3.12 10.38 16.87
CA THR A 327 -2.84 11.77 16.55
C THR A 327 -4.05 12.39 15.86
N GLY A 328 -4.09 13.72 15.83
CA GLY A 328 -5.15 14.44 15.15
C GLY A 328 -4.64 15.74 14.54
N LYS A 329 -5.37 16.24 13.55
CA LYS A 329 -5.07 17.45 12.82
C LYS A 329 -6.36 18.19 12.50
N GLY A 330 -6.36 19.51 12.73
CA GLY A 330 -7.40 20.41 12.21
C GLY A 330 -7.26 20.62 10.70
N ALA A 331 -8.36 20.91 10.03
CA ALA A 331 -8.31 21.36 8.63
C ALA A 331 -7.55 22.69 8.56
N THR A 332 -6.63 22.80 7.63
CA THR A 332 -5.99 24.07 7.31
C THR A 332 -7.03 24.98 6.65
N GLU A 333 -7.21 26.21 7.13
CA GLU A 333 -8.00 27.17 6.38
C GLU A 333 -7.35 27.39 5.02
N LEU A 334 -8.14 27.26 3.95
CA LEU A 334 -7.66 27.63 2.62
C LEU A 334 -7.39 29.15 2.65
N PRO A 335 -6.25 29.64 2.11
CA PRO A 335 -6.07 31.06 1.91
C PRO A 335 -7.28 31.59 1.13
N ALA A 336 -7.82 32.74 1.56
CA ALA A 336 -8.89 33.38 0.82
C ALA A 336 -8.47 33.52 -0.65
N ALA A 337 -9.33 33.11 -1.57
CA ALA A 337 -9.09 33.28 -2.99
C ALA A 337 -8.96 34.79 -3.26
N ASN A 338 -7.75 35.23 -3.65
CA ASN A 338 -7.50 36.59 -4.11
C ASN A 338 -8.07 36.81 -5.50
#